data_b14b4b9fe78c000cb8a665017dd042ab
#
_entry.id   b14b4b9fe78c000cb8a665017dd042ab
#
_cell.length_a   1.000
_cell.length_b   1.000
_cell.length_c   1.000
_cell.angle_alpha   90.00
_cell.angle_beta   90.00
_cell.angle_gamma   90.00
#
_symmetry.space_group_name_H-M   'P 1'
#
loop_
_entity.id
_entity.type
_entity.pdbx_description
1 polymer ?
#
loop_
_entity_poly.entity_id
_entity_poly.type
_entity_poly.pdbx_seq_one_letter_code
_entity_poly.pdbx_strand_id
1 'polypeptide(L)'
;GAGTAGLIAAVRLLEAGKSVVLFEKQDIAGGSMPMTYSGVAAAESELQANYAVGRHDENPMFSKAGMLAIMSKYLVPENDRFDGAMPYQTAMYDNSGKLVDWLHGMGVGFYSLGVNPAYGVTPYLAPGCYMGGCGYAKDFLVDRVGALGGQIIYATKVTELSQDSDGRVTGLLAEGRDGSTWTVTAKAVCLTTGGFAANPEMIAEHYPEYAEYKFNCAPGSTGEGILMGQKAGGAVECMGRELGAFLSTTSQAGSNFEIAFLYQTTPGIIVNASGAQFGNMMSDNHGMLGRGLRDAANGGAFFYITDESGRITTNKNELYAMDTYKCLERRGDMVHFASVEEAAAALDLPQLEATIEAHNAHALAGEEDEFGRKNLPYLDTYNGIWIVSCIPTFYLTTGGLAIDTAGHVLTEDGKPVAGLYAAGDVCGSIEEKDGRPYAMGFDAAMNYGYLMAETVIADL
;
A
#
# COMPACT_ATOMS: atom_id res chain seq x y z
N GLY A 1 -15.72 -5.86 -5.87
CA GLY A 1 -14.93 -4.66 -6.13
C GLY A 1 -13.94 -4.85 -7.28
N ALA A 2 -13.87 -3.89 -8.17
CA ALA A 2 -12.96 -3.90 -9.32
C ALA A 2 -11.62 -3.21 -8.99
N GLY A 3 -11.10 -3.44 -7.78
CA GLY A 3 -9.74 -3.07 -7.38
C GLY A 3 -8.69 -4.08 -7.86
N THR A 4 -7.47 -3.96 -7.35
CA THR A 4 -6.33 -4.80 -7.75
C THR A 4 -6.65 -6.30 -7.67
N ALA A 5 -7.03 -6.80 -6.51
CA ALA A 5 -7.33 -8.22 -6.31
C ALA A 5 -8.49 -8.70 -7.19
N GLY A 6 -9.54 -7.89 -7.31
CA GLY A 6 -10.72 -8.24 -8.10
C GLY A 6 -10.45 -8.34 -9.60
N LEU A 7 -9.67 -7.40 -10.15
CA LEU A 7 -9.30 -7.41 -11.57
C LEU A 7 -8.39 -8.60 -11.91
N ILE A 8 -7.38 -8.88 -11.08
CA ILE A 8 -6.50 -10.04 -11.24
C ILE A 8 -7.31 -11.34 -11.17
N ALA A 9 -8.13 -11.50 -10.14
CA ALA A 9 -8.96 -12.69 -9.98
C ALA A 9 -9.94 -12.87 -11.15
N ALA A 10 -10.58 -11.79 -11.59
CA ALA A 10 -11.52 -11.87 -12.71
C ALA A 10 -10.86 -12.33 -14.01
N VAL A 11 -9.72 -11.74 -14.38
CA VAL A 11 -8.99 -12.16 -15.59
C VAL A 11 -8.60 -13.63 -15.49
N ARG A 12 -8.06 -14.07 -14.35
CA ARG A 12 -7.61 -15.45 -14.18
C ARG A 12 -8.76 -16.46 -14.23
N LEU A 13 -9.89 -16.14 -13.60
CA LEU A 13 -11.11 -16.97 -13.65
C LEU A 13 -11.69 -17.06 -15.07
N LEU A 14 -11.73 -15.94 -15.78
CA LEU A 14 -12.21 -15.90 -17.17
C LEU A 14 -11.32 -16.71 -18.11
N GLU A 15 -10.00 -16.66 -17.97
CA GLU A 15 -9.06 -17.49 -18.73
C GLU A 15 -9.26 -18.99 -18.47
N ALA A 16 -9.68 -19.34 -17.26
CA ALA A 16 -10.06 -20.71 -16.92
C ALA A 16 -11.48 -21.11 -17.39
N GLY A 17 -12.14 -20.26 -18.19
CA GLY A 17 -13.47 -20.52 -18.75
C GLY A 17 -14.62 -20.38 -17.75
N LYS A 18 -14.38 -19.72 -16.58
CA LYS A 18 -15.46 -19.44 -15.63
C LYS A 18 -16.21 -18.17 -16.07
N SER A 19 -17.50 -18.10 -15.76
CA SER A 19 -18.31 -16.90 -15.96
C SER A 19 -18.12 -15.95 -14.77
N VAL A 20 -17.77 -14.69 -15.03
CA VAL A 20 -17.45 -13.70 -13.99
C VAL A 20 -18.21 -12.40 -14.22
N VAL A 21 -18.78 -11.88 -13.13
CA VAL A 21 -19.32 -10.52 -13.05
C VAL A 21 -18.68 -9.81 -11.84
N LEU A 22 -18.17 -8.60 -12.05
CA LEU A 22 -17.67 -7.74 -10.99
C LEU A 22 -18.65 -6.61 -10.72
N PHE A 23 -18.95 -6.37 -9.45
CA PHE A 23 -19.70 -5.19 -9.02
C PHE A 23 -18.72 -4.17 -8.44
N GLU A 24 -18.79 -2.94 -8.95
CA GLU A 24 -17.98 -1.82 -8.49
C GLU A 24 -18.89 -0.66 -8.09
N LYS A 25 -18.78 -0.20 -6.84
CA LYS A 25 -19.64 0.88 -6.33
C LYS A 25 -19.27 2.27 -6.83
N GLN A 26 -18.03 2.43 -7.31
CA GLN A 26 -17.54 3.65 -7.95
C GLN A 26 -17.89 3.67 -9.44
N ASP A 27 -17.74 4.83 -10.06
CA ASP A 27 -17.96 5.00 -11.50
C ASP A 27 -16.77 4.50 -12.34
N ILE A 28 -15.66 4.14 -11.68
CA ILE A 28 -14.40 3.69 -12.30
C ILE A 28 -13.85 2.49 -11.56
N ALA A 29 -13.17 1.61 -12.29
CA ALA A 29 -12.39 0.51 -11.70
C ALA A 29 -11.01 0.98 -11.22
N GLY A 30 -10.36 0.13 -10.44
CA GLY A 30 -8.97 0.26 -10.01
C GLY A 30 -8.80 0.36 -8.50
N GLY A 31 -9.81 0.83 -7.78
CA GLY A 31 -9.65 1.08 -6.33
C GLY A 31 -8.44 1.96 -6.06
N SER A 32 -7.57 1.57 -5.13
CA SER A 32 -6.32 2.29 -4.83
C SER A 32 -5.18 1.99 -5.81
N MET A 33 -5.34 1.06 -6.76
CA MET A 33 -4.27 0.68 -7.71
C MET A 33 -3.65 1.86 -8.47
N PRO A 34 -4.41 2.82 -9.02
CA PRO A 34 -3.83 3.96 -9.73
C PRO A 34 -3.05 4.93 -8.83
N MET A 35 -3.21 4.81 -7.51
CA MET A 35 -2.58 5.67 -6.52
C MET A 35 -1.28 5.07 -5.97
N THR A 36 -0.88 3.89 -6.41
CA THR A 36 0.33 3.21 -5.94
C THR A 36 1.43 3.21 -6.98
N TYR A 37 2.68 3.34 -6.51
CA TYR A 37 3.89 3.14 -7.30
C TYR A 37 4.59 1.83 -6.96
N SER A 38 3.94 0.95 -6.25
CA SER A 38 4.55 -0.22 -5.63
C SER A 38 5.16 -1.17 -6.65
N GLY A 39 6.32 -1.67 -6.32
CA GLY A 39 6.89 -2.84 -6.96
C GLY A 39 6.04 -4.07 -6.67
N VAL A 40 6.22 -5.08 -7.49
CA VAL A 40 5.60 -6.39 -7.30
C VAL A 40 6.71 -7.40 -7.00
N ALA A 41 6.56 -8.19 -5.95
CA ALA A 41 7.47 -9.31 -5.70
C ALA A 41 7.43 -10.28 -6.88
N ALA A 42 8.60 -10.79 -7.26
CA ALA A 42 8.74 -11.64 -8.44
C ALA A 42 9.78 -12.74 -8.23
N ALA A 43 9.71 -13.38 -7.07
CA ALA A 43 10.66 -14.44 -6.70
C ALA A 43 10.70 -15.53 -7.79
N GLU A 44 11.90 -15.76 -8.30
CA GLU A 44 12.16 -16.80 -9.32
C GLU A 44 11.41 -16.64 -10.64
N SER A 45 10.98 -15.39 -10.99
CA SER A 45 10.33 -15.13 -12.27
C SER A 45 11.29 -15.23 -13.45
N GLU A 46 10.79 -15.72 -14.58
CA GLU A 46 11.53 -15.72 -15.86
C GLU A 46 11.83 -14.27 -16.31
N LEU A 47 10.91 -13.35 -16.03
CA LEU A 47 11.10 -11.94 -16.34
C LEU A 47 12.34 -11.38 -15.64
N GLN A 48 12.49 -11.58 -14.33
CA GLN A 48 13.70 -11.16 -13.61
C GLN A 48 14.95 -11.87 -14.15
N ALA A 49 14.83 -13.16 -14.42
CA ALA A 49 15.90 -13.96 -14.98
C ALA A 49 16.46 -13.37 -16.27
N ASN A 50 15.60 -12.92 -17.16
CA ASN A 50 15.97 -12.37 -18.46
C ASN A 50 16.55 -10.94 -18.39
N TYR A 51 16.10 -10.13 -17.43
CA TYR A 51 16.56 -8.73 -17.30
C TYR A 51 17.85 -8.56 -16.50
N ALA A 52 18.14 -9.50 -15.60
CA ALA A 52 19.28 -9.39 -14.70
C ALA A 52 20.50 -10.18 -15.18
N VAL A 53 20.80 -10.11 -16.48
CA VAL A 53 21.96 -10.77 -17.07
C VAL A 53 23.21 -10.58 -16.19
N GLY A 54 23.68 -11.66 -15.57
CA GLY A 54 24.91 -11.71 -14.77
C GLY A 54 24.76 -11.36 -13.27
N ARG A 55 23.54 -11.26 -12.72
CA ARG A 55 23.32 -10.94 -11.29
C ARG A 55 22.52 -11.99 -10.52
N HIS A 56 22.11 -13.07 -11.15
CA HIS A 56 21.21 -14.06 -10.55
C HIS A 56 21.79 -14.81 -9.35
N ASP A 57 23.06 -15.20 -9.44
CA ASP A 57 23.69 -16.09 -8.47
C ASP A 57 24.19 -15.34 -7.23
N GLU A 58 24.29 -14.01 -7.28
CA GLU A 58 24.89 -13.21 -6.22
C GLU A 58 23.87 -12.50 -5.32
N ASN A 59 22.60 -12.40 -5.72
CA ASN A 59 21.57 -11.70 -4.95
C ASN A 59 20.53 -12.68 -4.39
N PRO A 60 20.54 -12.94 -3.07
CA PRO A 60 19.59 -13.84 -2.43
C PRO A 60 18.11 -13.43 -2.62
N MET A 61 17.88 -12.18 -3.05
CA MET A 61 16.56 -11.62 -3.24
C MET A 61 15.85 -12.12 -4.50
N PHE A 62 16.54 -12.76 -5.42
CA PHE A 62 15.89 -13.44 -6.56
C PHE A 62 15.24 -14.75 -6.19
N SER A 63 15.69 -15.36 -5.11
CA SER A 63 15.16 -16.63 -4.65
C SER A 63 14.06 -16.42 -3.61
N LYS A 64 13.06 -17.28 -3.65
CA LYS A 64 12.05 -17.39 -2.58
C LYS A 64 12.71 -17.53 -1.19
N ALA A 65 13.72 -18.38 -1.07
CA ALA A 65 14.42 -18.60 0.19
C ALA A 65 15.09 -17.32 0.70
N GLY A 66 15.70 -16.53 -0.18
CA GLY A 66 16.29 -15.23 0.17
C GLY A 66 15.24 -14.21 0.60
N MET A 67 14.12 -14.12 -0.11
CA MET A 67 13.00 -13.26 0.26
C MET A 67 12.45 -13.62 1.64
N LEU A 68 12.17 -14.89 1.89
CA LEU A 68 11.70 -15.38 3.19
C LEU A 68 12.71 -15.14 4.31
N ALA A 69 14.01 -15.31 4.04
CA ALA A 69 15.07 -15.04 5.04
C ALA A 69 15.15 -13.56 5.41
N ILE A 70 14.85 -12.67 4.49
CA ILE A 70 14.77 -11.23 4.78
C ILE A 70 13.51 -10.93 5.59
N MET A 71 12.38 -11.44 5.17
CA MET A 71 11.11 -11.20 5.87
C MET A 71 11.12 -11.74 7.29
N SER A 72 11.74 -12.90 7.52
CA SER A 72 11.89 -13.47 8.87
C SER A 72 12.64 -12.56 9.87
N LYS A 73 13.42 -11.58 9.38
CA LYS A 73 14.10 -10.61 10.24
C LYS A 73 13.16 -9.48 10.70
N TYR A 74 12.10 -9.24 9.95
CA TYR A 74 11.14 -8.17 10.22
C TYR A 74 9.88 -8.67 10.93
N LEU A 75 9.58 -9.96 10.85
CA LEU A 75 8.43 -10.57 11.53
C LEU A 75 8.74 -10.79 13.02
N VAL A 76 7.74 -10.62 13.88
CA VAL A 76 7.89 -10.73 15.36
C VAL A 76 7.87 -12.18 15.79
N PRO A 77 8.94 -12.74 16.39
CA PRO A 77 8.96 -14.11 16.87
C PRO A 77 8.08 -14.37 18.10
N GLU A 78 7.70 -13.32 18.82
CA GLU A 78 7.10 -13.40 20.16
C GLU A 78 5.58 -13.32 20.18
N ASN A 79 4.96 -13.27 19.02
CA ASN A 79 3.51 -13.20 18.90
C ASN A 79 3.03 -14.57 18.40
N ASP A 80 2.07 -15.22 19.07
CA ASP A 80 1.46 -16.50 18.65
C ASP A 80 0.98 -16.49 17.18
N ARG A 81 0.84 -15.28 16.62
CA ARG A 81 0.50 -15.04 15.22
C ARG A 81 1.69 -15.06 14.25
N PHE A 82 2.93 -15.02 14.75
CA PHE A 82 4.10 -15.07 13.88
C PHE A 82 4.21 -16.43 13.14
N ASP A 83 3.95 -17.52 13.84
CA ASP A 83 3.88 -18.83 13.19
C ASP A 83 2.76 -18.89 12.16
N GLY A 84 1.71 -18.06 12.31
CA GLY A 84 0.64 -17.87 11.36
C GLY A 84 1.01 -17.00 10.14
N ALA A 85 1.95 -16.06 10.29
CA ALA A 85 2.35 -15.13 9.21
C ALA A 85 3.21 -15.79 8.12
N MET A 86 4.16 -16.63 8.49
CA MET A 86 5.10 -17.27 7.56
C MET A 86 4.42 -18.13 6.49
N PRO A 87 3.34 -18.88 6.74
CA PRO A 87 2.61 -19.56 5.68
C PRO A 87 2.06 -18.62 4.61
N TYR A 88 1.55 -17.45 4.99
CA TYR A 88 1.02 -16.45 4.04
C TYR A 88 2.13 -15.85 3.19
N GLN A 89 3.27 -15.50 3.81
CA GLN A 89 4.44 -15.01 3.10
C GLN A 89 4.98 -16.06 2.13
N THR A 90 5.05 -17.28 2.58
CA THR A 90 5.49 -18.42 1.76
C THR A 90 4.57 -18.59 0.56
N ALA A 91 3.25 -18.59 0.75
CA ALA A 91 2.28 -18.70 -0.32
C ALA A 91 2.39 -17.54 -1.33
N MET A 92 2.59 -16.32 -0.83
CA MET A 92 2.77 -15.14 -1.68
C MET A 92 4.03 -15.26 -2.54
N TYR A 93 5.19 -15.60 -1.95
CA TYR A 93 6.43 -15.73 -2.72
C TYR A 93 6.46 -16.94 -3.63
N ASP A 94 5.81 -18.05 -3.27
CA ASP A 94 5.59 -19.20 -4.16
C ASP A 94 4.81 -18.85 -5.42
N ASN A 95 3.97 -17.83 -5.31
CA ASN A 95 3.12 -17.37 -6.38
C ASN A 95 3.71 -16.21 -7.17
N SER A 96 4.52 -15.37 -6.55
CA SER A 96 4.90 -14.06 -7.07
C SER A 96 5.60 -14.09 -8.44
N GLY A 97 6.52 -15.01 -8.65
CA GLY A 97 7.15 -15.19 -9.96
C GLY A 97 6.16 -15.59 -11.04
N LYS A 98 5.27 -16.56 -10.75
CA LYS A 98 4.22 -16.99 -11.67
C LYS A 98 3.27 -15.87 -12.03
N LEU A 99 2.88 -15.05 -11.05
CA LEU A 99 2.02 -13.90 -11.26
C LEU A 99 2.67 -12.89 -12.22
N VAL A 100 3.95 -12.56 -11.98
CA VAL A 100 4.67 -11.59 -12.83
C VAL A 100 4.84 -12.12 -14.25
N ASP A 101 5.23 -13.38 -14.41
CA ASP A 101 5.40 -14.00 -15.73
C ASP A 101 4.07 -14.10 -16.47
N TRP A 102 2.97 -14.42 -15.77
CA TRP A 102 1.62 -14.43 -16.33
C TRP A 102 1.19 -13.04 -16.80
N LEU A 103 1.38 -11.99 -15.99
CA LEU A 103 1.08 -10.61 -16.37
C LEU A 103 1.91 -10.17 -17.58
N HIS A 104 3.21 -10.44 -17.56
CA HIS A 104 4.12 -10.12 -18.65
C HIS A 104 3.73 -10.86 -19.93
N GLY A 105 3.41 -12.13 -19.83
CA GLY A 105 2.96 -12.96 -20.96
C GLY A 105 1.65 -12.48 -21.60
N MET A 106 0.79 -11.81 -20.84
CA MET A 106 -0.40 -11.14 -21.37
C MET A 106 -0.10 -9.80 -22.06
N GLY A 107 1.07 -9.21 -21.84
CA GLY A 107 1.47 -7.92 -22.40
C GLY A 107 1.50 -6.77 -21.37
N VAL A 108 1.36 -7.04 -20.07
CA VAL A 108 1.60 -6.02 -19.04
C VAL A 108 3.08 -5.68 -19.04
N GLY A 109 3.40 -4.42 -19.31
CA GLY A 109 4.78 -3.93 -19.33
C GLY A 109 5.31 -3.72 -17.91
N PHE A 110 6.55 -4.15 -17.68
CA PHE A 110 7.32 -3.84 -16.49
C PHE A 110 8.47 -2.90 -16.89
N TYR A 111 8.56 -1.79 -16.22
CA TYR A 111 9.37 -0.67 -16.70
C TYR A 111 10.79 -0.70 -16.16
N SER A 112 11.02 -1.29 -15.00
CA SER A 112 12.35 -1.37 -14.38
C SER A 112 12.42 -2.55 -13.40
N LEU A 113 13.60 -3.10 -13.27
CA LEU A 113 13.99 -3.93 -12.13
C LEU A 113 14.62 -2.99 -11.10
N GLY A 114 13.84 -2.56 -10.14
CA GLY A 114 14.33 -1.80 -9.00
C GLY A 114 14.97 -2.72 -7.97
N VAL A 115 15.98 -2.20 -7.26
CA VAL A 115 16.43 -2.80 -6.01
C VAL A 115 15.81 -1.97 -4.91
N ASN A 116 14.81 -2.52 -4.23
CA ASN A 116 14.38 -1.95 -2.96
C ASN A 116 15.35 -2.48 -1.90
N PRO A 117 16.12 -1.64 -1.19
CA PRO A 117 17.06 -2.09 -0.17
C PRO A 117 16.40 -2.93 0.93
N ALA A 118 15.13 -2.73 1.19
CA ALA A 118 14.37 -3.49 2.18
C ALA A 118 13.88 -4.85 1.65
N TYR A 119 13.47 -4.91 0.37
CA TYR A 119 12.80 -6.10 -0.20
C TYR A 119 13.58 -6.72 -1.37
N GLY A 120 14.70 -6.12 -1.80
CA GLY A 120 15.50 -6.57 -2.92
C GLY A 120 15.00 -6.16 -4.29
N VAL A 121 15.24 -7.01 -5.28
CA VAL A 121 14.85 -6.72 -6.66
C VAL A 121 13.38 -7.01 -6.85
N THR A 122 12.61 -5.97 -7.15
CA THR A 122 11.21 -6.09 -7.51
C THR A 122 11.00 -5.53 -8.91
N PRO A 123 10.29 -6.22 -9.81
CA PRO A 123 9.84 -5.61 -11.04
C PRO A 123 8.78 -4.56 -10.72
N TYR A 124 8.85 -3.42 -11.40
CA TYR A 124 7.83 -2.40 -11.32
C TYR A 124 6.91 -2.49 -12.53
N LEU A 125 5.62 -2.36 -12.30
CA LEU A 125 4.67 -2.19 -13.39
C LEU A 125 4.97 -0.91 -14.16
N ALA A 126 4.95 -0.96 -15.49
CA ALA A 126 5.15 0.21 -16.30
C ALA A 126 4.13 1.30 -15.95
N PRO A 127 4.56 2.52 -15.63
CA PRO A 127 3.63 3.61 -15.39
C PRO A 127 2.89 3.94 -16.69
N GLY A 128 1.56 3.89 -16.65
CA GLY A 128 0.73 4.19 -17.82
C GLY A 128 0.58 5.67 -18.13
N CYS A 129 0.89 6.55 -17.20
CA CYS A 129 0.97 8.00 -17.37
C CYS A 129 1.52 8.67 -16.10
N TYR A 130 1.83 9.96 -16.21
CA TYR A 130 2.55 10.78 -15.24
C TYR A 130 1.97 10.87 -13.81
N MET A 131 0.80 10.34 -13.54
CA MET A 131 0.08 10.57 -12.29
C MET A 131 -0.37 9.32 -11.53
N GLY A 132 -0.08 8.11 -12.02
CA GLY A 132 -0.61 6.94 -11.34
C GLY A 132 0.10 5.66 -11.75
N GLY A 133 1.24 5.36 -11.13
CA GLY A 133 2.15 4.25 -11.47
C GLY A 133 1.53 2.98 -12.04
N CYS A 134 0.47 2.48 -11.42
CA CYS A 134 -0.23 1.27 -11.88
C CYS A 134 -1.50 1.55 -12.71
N GLY A 135 -1.72 2.81 -13.14
CA GLY A 135 -2.89 3.16 -13.95
C GLY A 135 -2.96 2.41 -15.26
N TYR A 136 -1.83 2.24 -15.95
CA TYR A 136 -1.76 1.45 -17.18
C TYR A 136 -2.15 -0.02 -16.96
N ALA A 137 -1.60 -0.65 -15.91
CA ALA A 137 -1.93 -2.03 -15.61
C ALA A 137 -3.42 -2.20 -15.26
N LYS A 138 -4.00 -1.21 -14.57
CA LYS A 138 -5.44 -1.17 -14.31
C LYS A 138 -6.25 -1.14 -15.60
N ASP A 139 -5.95 -0.22 -16.54
CA ASP A 139 -6.68 -0.11 -17.80
C ASP A 139 -6.54 -1.39 -18.63
N PHE A 140 -5.32 -1.95 -18.69
CA PHE A 140 -5.06 -3.22 -19.35
C PHE A 140 -5.92 -4.36 -18.79
N LEU A 141 -6.00 -4.48 -17.46
CA LEU A 141 -6.80 -5.54 -16.81
C LEU A 141 -8.31 -5.34 -17.03
N VAL A 142 -8.80 -4.11 -17.01
CA VAL A 142 -10.20 -3.78 -17.32
C VAL A 142 -10.55 -4.20 -18.76
N ASP A 143 -9.71 -3.84 -19.73
CA ASP A 143 -9.89 -4.22 -21.12
C ASP A 143 -9.83 -5.73 -21.30
N ARG A 144 -8.93 -6.41 -20.58
CA ARG A 144 -8.80 -7.86 -20.61
C ARG A 144 -10.04 -8.58 -20.08
N VAL A 145 -10.63 -8.08 -18.98
CA VAL A 145 -11.93 -8.60 -18.46
C VAL A 145 -12.99 -8.55 -19.56
N GLY A 146 -13.15 -7.41 -20.23
CA GLY A 146 -14.11 -7.26 -21.33
C GLY A 146 -13.82 -8.17 -22.52
N ALA A 147 -12.55 -8.25 -22.95
CA ALA A 147 -12.12 -9.09 -24.06
C ALA A 147 -12.35 -10.60 -23.82
N LEU A 148 -12.31 -11.03 -22.55
CA LEU A 148 -12.60 -12.42 -22.15
C LEU A 148 -14.10 -12.68 -21.89
N GLY A 149 -14.98 -11.70 -22.13
CA GLY A 149 -16.43 -11.81 -21.96
C GLY A 149 -16.93 -11.61 -20.53
N GLY A 150 -16.08 -11.13 -19.62
CA GLY A 150 -16.48 -10.71 -18.28
C GLY A 150 -17.18 -9.35 -18.30
N GLN A 151 -17.88 -9.03 -17.22
CA GLN A 151 -18.59 -7.77 -17.06
C GLN A 151 -18.20 -7.07 -15.78
N ILE A 152 -18.03 -5.74 -15.85
CA ILE A 152 -17.88 -4.86 -14.67
C ILE A 152 -19.12 -3.98 -14.61
N ILE A 153 -19.90 -4.12 -13.54
CA ILE A 153 -21.10 -3.32 -13.28
C ILE A 153 -20.72 -2.18 -12.36
N TYR A 154 -20.57 -1.02 -12.92
CA TYR A 154 -20.17 0.22 -12.21
C TYR A 154 -21.33 0.86 -11.46
N ALA A 155 -21.01 1.82 -10.58
CA ALA A 155 -21.97 2.56 -9.77
C ALA A 155 -22.99 1.65 -9.05
N THR A 156 -22.56 0.42 -8.72
CA THR A 156 -23.44 -0.62 -8.15
C THR A 156 -22.79 -1.23 -6.91
N LYS A 157 -23.43 -1.00 -5.78
CA LYS A 157 -22.98 -1.44 -4.45
C LYS A 157 -23.60 -2.80 -4.11
N VAL A 158 -22.77 -3.77 -3.77
CA VAL A 158 -23.24 -5.02 -3.13
C VAL A 158 -23.67 -4.69 -1.71
N THR A 159 -24.88 -5.09 -1.36
CA THR A 159 -25.51 -4.76 -0.07
C THR A 159 -25.66 -5.96 0.86
N GLU A 160 -25.70 -7.18 0.30
CA GLU A 160 -25.88 -8.40 1.07
C GLU A 160 -25.32 -9.62 0.35
N LEU A 161 -24.87 -10.62 1.12
CA LEU A 161 -24.56 -11.96 0.64
C LEU A 161 -25.77 -12.89 0.88
N SER A 162 -26.08 -13.72 -0.10
CA SER A 162 -27.14 -14.73 0.00
C SER A 162 -26.54 -16.05 0.46
N GLN A 163 -27.19 -16.71 1.42
CA GLN A 163 -26.80 -18.03 1.93
C GLN A 163 -27.95 -19.02 1.80
N ASP A 164 -27.62 -20.30 1.64
CA ASP A 164 -28.58 -21.40 1.77
C ASP A 164 -28.79 -21.83 3.23
N SER A 165 -29.60 -22.86 3.43
CA SER A 165 -29.91 -23.41 4.75
C SER A 165 -28.71 -23.97 5.52
N ASP A 166 -27.64 -24.32 4.81
CA ASP A 166 -26.41 -24.90 5.36
C ASP A 166 -25.34 -23.83 5.62
N GLY A 167 -25.67 -22.55 5.38
CA GLY A 167 -24.79 -21.40 5.55
C GLY A 167 -23.80 -21.17 4.42
N ARG A 168 -23.91 -21.92 3.31
CA ARG A 168 -23.09 -21.71 2.12
C ARG A 168 -23.50 -20.40 1.45
N VAL A 169 -22.52 -19.58 1.09
CA VAL A 169 -22.75 -18.38 0.25
C VAL A 169 -23.05 -18.81 -1.17
N THR A 170 -24.23 -18.42 -1.67
CA THR A 170 -24.79 -18.84 -2.97
C THR A 170 -25.05 -17.69 -3.91
N GLY A 171 -24.72 -16.45 -3.50
CA GLY A 171 -24.93 -15.27 -4.32
C GLY A 171 -24.86 -13.97 -3.54
N LEU A 172 -25.44 -12.94 -4.11
CA LEU A 172 -25.45 -11.60 -3.53
C LEU A 172 -26.64 -10.76 -4.00
N LEU A 173 -26.92 -9.70 -3.25
CA LEU A 173 -27.79 -8.60 -3.65
C LEU A 173 -26.93 -7.35 -3.89
N ALA A 174 -27.27 -6.59 -4.95
CA ALA A 174 -26.60 -5.34 -5.23
C ALA A 174 -27.62 -4.28 -5.69
N GLU A 175 -27.27 -3.01 -5.46
CA GLU A 175 -28.10 -1.86 -5.76
C GLU A 175 -27.28 -0.84 -6.55
N GLY A 176 -27.79 -0.47 -7.72
CA GLY A 176 -27.25 0.58 -8.55
C GLY A 176 -27.63 1.97 -8.04
N ARG A 177 -26.78 2.95 -8.30
CA ARG A 177 -27.05 4.35 -7.94
C ARG A 177 -28.29 4.91 -8.64
N ASP A 178 -28.69 4.31 -9.76
CA ASP A 178 -29.93 4.62 -10.50
C ASP A 178 -31.17 3.94 -9.93
N GLY A 179 -31.05 3.20 -8.81
CA GLY A 179 -32.12 2.43 -8.18
C GLY A 179 -32.33 1.03 -8.76
N SER A 180 -31.52 0.62 -9.72
CA SER A 180 -31.56 -0.77 -10.22
C SER A 180 -31.15 -1.75 -9.12
N THR A 181 -31.77 -2.93 -9.11
CA THR A 181 -31.44 -3.99 -8.14
C THR A 181 -31.02 -5.24 -8.86
N TRP A 182 -30.05 -5.96 -8.27
CA TRP A 182 -29.47 -7.15 -8.79
C TRP A 182 -29.58 -8.26 -7.74
N THR A 183 -30.19 -9.38 -8.12
CA THR A 183 -30.11 -10.64 -7.37
C THR A 183 -29.28 -11.60 -8.20
N VAL A 184 -28.13 -11.99 -7.66
CA VAL A 184 -27.16 -12.82 -8.38
C VAL A 184 -26.99 -14.15 -7.66
N THR A 185 -27.18 -15.25 -8.39
CA THR A 185 -26.78 -16.58 -7.92
C THR A 185 -25.40 -16.90 -8.46
N ALA A 186 -24.51 -17.34 -7.58
CA ALA A 186 -23.13 -17.68 -7.91
C ALA A 186 -22.69 -18.94 -7.16
N LYS A 187 -21.77 -19.68 -7.74
CA LYS A 187 -21.14 -20.83 -7.09
C LYS A 187 -20.07 -20.41 -6.08
N ALA A 188 -19.47 -19.24 -6.31
CA ALA A 188 -18.48 -18.61 -5.45
C ALA A 188 -18.67 -17.09 -5.45
N VAL A 189 -18.47 -16.44 -4.28
CA VAL A 189 -18.40 -15.00 -4.14
C VAL A 189 -17.02 -14.61 -3.62
N CYS A 190 -16.35 -13.70 -4.33
CA CYS A 190 -15.01 -13.20 -4.00
C CYS A 190 -15.13 -11.76 -3.49
N LEU A 191 -14.82 -11.53 -2.22
CA LEU A 191 -14.76 -10.20 -1.62
C LEU A 191 -13.39 -9.56 -1.92
N THR A 192 -13.39 -8.49 -2.72
CA THR A 192 -12.20 -7.74 -3.10
C THR A 192 -12.47 -6.23 -2.97
N THR A 193 -13.14 -5.87 -1.88
CA THR A 193 -13.75 -4.56 -1.66
C THR A 193 -12.82 -3.51 -1.08
N GLY A 194 -11.57 -3.88 -0.77
CA GLY A 194 -10.64 -3.05 -0.03
C GLY A 194 -10.98 -2.99 1.47
N GLY A 195 -10.18 -2.23 2.22
CA GLY A 195 -10.36 -2.02 3.65
C GLY A 195 -11.42 -0.96 3.99
N PHE A 196 -11.23 -0.26 5.10
CA PHE A 196 -12.18 0.76 5.58
C PHE A 196 -11.54 2.13 5.87
N ALA A 197 -10.40 2.42 5.27
CA ALA A 197 -9.68 3.68 5.50
C ALA A 197 -10.50 4.94 5.13
N ALA A 198 -11.48 4.83 4.24
CA ALA A 198 -12.39 5.92 3.88
C ALA A 198 -13.70 5.94 4.70
N ASN A 199 -13.77 5.17 5.80
CA ASN A 199 -14.93 5.15 6.68
C ASN A 199 -14.58 5.78 8.05
N PRO A 200 -14.94 7.05 8.29
CA PRO A 200 -14.56 7.75 9.52
C PRO A 200 -15.16 7.11 10.78
N GLU A 201 -16.32 6.46 10.67
CA GLU A 201 -16.97 5.80 11.81
C GLU A 201 -16.17 4.55 12.22
N MET A 202 -15.78 3.70 11.28
CA MET A 202 -14.94 2.52 11.56
C MET A 202 -13.53 2.94 12.00
N ILE A 203 -12.99 4.03 11.46
CA ILE A 203 -11.70 4.57 11.93
C ILE A 203 -11.82 5.05 13.38
N ALA A 204 -12.85 5.80 13.73
CA ALA A 204 -13.05 6.26 15.10
C ALA A 204 -13.30 5.10 16.10
N GLU A 205 -13.93 4.02 15.65
CA GLU A 205 -14.17 2.82 16.45
C GLU A 205 -12.89 2.00 16.68
N HIS A 206 -12.13 1.74 15.63
CA HIS A 206 -11.01 0.80 15.68
C HIS A 206 -9.66 1.48 15.85
N TYR A 207 -9.54 2.75 15.44
CA TYR A 207 -8.31 3.55 15.45
C TYR A 207 -8.58 4.98 15.96
N PRO A 208 -9.08 5.16 17.18
CA PRO A 208 -9.52 6.46 17.68
C PRO A 208 -8.43 7.53 17.67
N GLU A 209 -7.15 7.15 17.80
CA GLU A 209 -6.01 8.05 17.73
C GLU A 209 -5.77 8.63 16.32
N TYR A 210 -6.33 8.01 15.28
CA TYR A 210 -6.22 8.47 13.90
C TYR A 210 -7.50 9.15 13.39
N ALA A 211 -8.52 9.32 14.22
CA ALA A 211 -9.84 9.82 13.80
C ALA A 211 -9.79 11.21 13.12
N GLU A 212 -8.85 12.06 13.54
CA GLU A 212 -8.65 13.39 12.98
C GLU A 212 -7.75 13.41 11.72
N TYR A 213 -7.14 12.28 11.37
CA TYR A 213 -6.25 12.21 10.22
C TYR A 213 -7.06 12.01 8.93
N LYS A 214 -6.48 12.47 7.84
CA LYS A 214 -7.09 12.31 6.52
C LYS A 214 -6.65 11.00 5.88
N PHE A 215 -7.55 10.40 5.12
CA PHE A 215 -7.20 9.23 4.33
C PHE A 215 -6.73 9.63 2.92
N ASN A 216 -5.87 8.80 2.35
CA ASN A 216 -5.38 8.90 0.98
C ASN A 216 -5.41 7.51 0.32
N CYS A 217 -6.61 7.01 0.11
CA CYS A 217 -6.89 5.74 -0.55
C CYS A 217 -8.13 5.90 -1.44
N ALA A 218 -8.55 4.84 -2.09
CA ALA A 218 -9.79 4.85 -2.86
C ALA A 218 -10.98 5.23 -1.97
N PRO A 219 -11.81 6.22 -2.38
CA PRO A 219 -12.98 6.65 -1.60
C PRO A 219 -14.02 5.53 -1.43
N GLY A 220 -13.88 4.45 -2.18
CA GLY A 220 -14.66 3.23 -2.06
C GLY A 220 -14.25 2.29 -0.91
N SER A 221 -13.14 2.52 -0.22
CA SER A 221 -12.65 1.66 0.88
C SER A 221 -13.39 1.98 2.18
N THR A 222 -14.63 1.58 2.29
CA THR A 222 -15.56 1.93 3.39
C THR A 222 -16.03 0.73 4.24
N GLY A 223 -15.42 -0.47 4.06
CA GLY A 223 -15.55 -1.60 4.98
C GLY A 223 -16.74 -2.52 4.76
N GLU A 224 -17.63 -2.26 3.79
CA GLU A 224 -18.85 -3.07 3.63
C GLU A 224 -18.58 -4.55 3.36
N GLY A 225 -17.48 -4.88 2.66
CA GLY A 225 -17.12 -6.28 2.41
C GLY A 225 -16.75 -7.02 3.69
N ILE A 226 -16.08 -6.35 4.64
CA ILE A 226 -15.76 -6.91 5.95
C ILE A 226 -17.04 -7.21 6.71
N LEU A 227 -17.93 -6.22 6.79
CA LEU A 227 -19.22 -6.37 7.50
C LEU A 227 -20.11 -7.47 6.89
N MET A 228 -20.15 -7.56 5.55
CA MET A 228 -20.89 -8.63 4.86
C MET A 228 -20.27 -9.99 5.11
N GLY A 229 -18.95 -10.11 5.09
CA GLY A 229 -18.24 -11.35 5.41
C GLY A 229 -18.50 -11.82 6.84
N GLN A 230 -18.46 -10.90 7.82
CA GLN A 230 -18.82 -11.19 9.22
C GLN A 230 -20.27 -11.67 9.34
N LYS A 231 -21.21 -10.99 8.69
CA LYS A 231 -22.62 -11.39 8.67
C LYS A 231 -22.82 -12.79 8.08
N ALA A 232 -21.96 -13.20 7.15
CA ALA A 232 -21.95 -14.53 6.56
C ALA A 232 -21.23 -15.59 7.43
N GLY A 233 -20.75 -15.24 8.62
CA GLY A 233 -20.07 -16.14 9.55
C GLY A 233 -18.55 -16.08 9.50
N GLY A 234 -17.97 -15.17 8.71
CA GLY A 234 -16.52 -14.94 8.67
C GLY A 234 -16.01 -14.26 9.95
N ALA A 235 -14.87 -14.73 10.45
CA ALA A 235 -14.14 -14.07 11.52
C ALA A 235 -13.38 -12.85 10.97
N VAL A 236 -12.99 -11.95 11.87
CA VAL A 236 -12.09 -10.83 11.55
C VAL A 236 -10.85 -10.90 12.42
N GLU A 237 -9.76 -10.35 11.92
CA GLU A 237 -8.50 -10.27 12.65
C GLU A 237 -7.80 -8.93 12.39
N CYS A 238 -6.84 -8.60 13.24
CA CYS A 238 -6.03 -7.39 13.18
C CYS A 238 -6.81 -6.06 13.25
N MET A 239 -8.09 -6.10 13.68
CA MET A 239 -8.89 -4.89 13.87
C MET A 239 -8.27 -4.00 14.97
N GLY A 240 -8.15 -2.69 14.71
CA GLY A 240 -7.64 -1.71 15.69
C GLY A 240 -6.15 -1.80 15.99
N ARG A 241 -5.37 -2.45 15.11
CA ARG A 241 -3.91 -2.48 15.22
C ARG A 241 -3.27 -1.28 14.51
N GLU A 242 -2.15 -1.43 13.84
CA GLU A 242 -1.50 -0.31 13.15
C GLU A 242 -2.19 0.05 11.83
N LEU A 243 -2.03 1.30 11.41
CA LEU A 243 -2.41 1.80 10.08
C LEU A 243 -1.17 2.04 9.24
N GLY A 244 -1.29 1.86 7.93
CA GLY A 244 -0.30 2.39 7.00
C GLY A 244 -0.46 3.90 6.90
N ALA A 245 0.50 4.66 7.41
CA ALA A 245 0.48 6.11 7.43
C ALA A 245 1.67 6.72 6.70
N PHE A 246 1.43 7.88 6.08
CA PHE A 246 2.45 8.71 5.43
C PHE A 246 2.24 10.19 5.76
N LEU A 247 3.23 10.99 5.38
CA LEU A 247 3.07 12.43 5.25
C LEU A 247 2.61 12.77 3.82
N SER A 248 1.56 13.54 3.72
CA SER A 248 1.10 14.17 2.49
C SER A 248 1.28 15.68 2.55
N THR A 249 1.23 16.34 1.39
CA THR A 249 1.19 17.81 1.35
C THR A 249 -0.11 18.35 1.90
N THR A 250 -0.08 19.59 2.38
CA THR A 250 -1.28 20.27 2.92
C THR A 250 -2.34 20.52 1.84
N SER A 251 -1.95 20.69 0.58
CA SER A 251 -2.88 20.94 -0.52
C SER A 251 -3.75 19.72 -0.87
N GLN A 252 -3.37 18.52 -0.44
CA GLN A 252 -3.99 17.24 -0.80
C GLN A 252 -4.06 16.95 -2.32
N ALA A 253 -3.39 17.76 -3.11
CA ALA A 253 -3.36 17.63 -4.56
C ALA A 253 -2.29 16.65 -5.05
N GLY A 254 -1.44 16.16 -4.15
CA GLY A 254 -0.37 15.22 -4.45
C GLY A 254 -0.71 13.78 -4.09
N SER A 255 0.01 12.84 -4.65
CA SER A 255 0.02 11.47 -4.15
C SER A 255 0.82 11.42 -2.85
N ASN A 256 0.52 10.47 -1.97
CA ASN A 256 1.30 10.16 -0.76
C ASN A 256 2.77 10.01 -1.04
N PHE A 257 3.10 9.50 -2.20
CA PHE A 257 4.45 9.19 -2.61
C PHE A 257 5.33 10.41 -2.82
N GLU A 258 4.78 11.56 -3.13
CA GLU A 258 5.59 12.76 -3.31
C GLU A 258 6.42 13.07 -2.07
N ILE A 259 5.82 12.97 -0.87
CA ILE A 259 6.54 13.24 0.38
C ILE A 259 7.31 12.01 0.88
N ALA A 260 6.72 10.82 0.81
CA ALA A 260 7.41 9.58 1.17
C ALA A 260 8.74 9.42 0.42
N PHE A 261 8.75 9.82 -0.86
CA PHE A 261 9.95 9.81 -1.67
C PHE A 261 10.99 10.82 -1.21
N LEU A 262 10.57 12.04 -0.92
CA LEU A 262 11.48 13.10 -0.53
C LEU A 262 12.35 12.67 0.66
N TYR A 263 11.77 12.17 1.73
CA TYR A 263 12.56 11.81 2.91
C TYR A 263 13.29 10.47 2.81
N GLN A 264 12.92 9.60 1.89
CA GLN A 264 13.63 8.33 1.66
C GLN A 264 14.82 8.46 0.71
N THR A 265 14.76 9.38 -0.24
CA THR A 265 15.71 9.44 -1.35
C THR A 265 16.53 10.72 -1.39
N THR A 266 16.16 11.75 -0.64
CA THR A 266 16.83 13.05 -0.68
C THR A 266 17.42 13.47 0.66
N PRO A 267 18.50 14.27 0.65
CA PRO A 267 18.98 14.93 1.85
C PRO A 267 17.88 15.77 2.47
N GLY A 268 17.52 15.47 3.71
CA GLY A 268 16.51 16.24 4.43
C GLY A 268 16.19 15.65 5.79
N ILE A 269 15.43 16.43 6.55
CA ILE A 269 14.89 16.03 7.86
C ILE A 269 13.39 16.29 7.90
N ILE A 270 12.69 15.58 8.78
CA ILE A 270 11.30 15.87 9.13
C ILE A 270 11.25 16.35 10.56
N VAL A 271 10.56 17.47 10.77
CA VAL A 271 10.34 18.05 12.08
C VAL A 271 8.84 18.18 12.37
N ASN A 272 8.51 18.18 13.66
CA ASN A 272 7.16 18.44 14.16
C ASN A 272 6.84 19.93 14.21
N ALA A 273 5.68 20.28 14.72
CA ALA A 273 5.20 21.66 14.88
C ALA A 273 6.06 22.55 15.78
N SER A 274 7.01 22.02 16.55
CA SER A 274 7.99 22.82 17.30
C SER A 274 9.31 23.02 16.56
N GLY A 275 9.50 22.39 15.42
CA GLY A 275 10.77 22.37 14.70
C GLY A 275 11.75 21.28 15.17
N ALA A 276 11.32 20.36 16.03
CA ALA A 276 12.15 19.25 16.53
C ALA A 276 12.03 18.02 15.63
N GLN A 277 13.13 17.35 15.33
CA GLN A 277 13.14 15.99 14.78
C GLN A 277 12.58 15.02 15.82
N PHE A 278 11.91 13.95 15.41
CA PHE A 278 11.20 13.06 16.33
C PHE A 278 11.33 11.56 16.01
N GLY A 279 12.17 11.19 15.08
CA GLY A 279 12.38 9.77 14.75
C GLY A 279 13.28 9.54 13.55
N ASN A 280 13.60 8.27 13.30
CA ASN A 280 14.36 7.86 12.13
C ASN A 280 13.43 7.74 10.92
N MET A 281 13.33 8.82 10.15
CA MET A 281 12.46 8.91 9.00
C MET A 281 12.94 8.10 7.79
N MET A 282 14.17 7.59 7.85
CA MET A 282 14.73 6.70 6.81
C MET A 282 14.45 5.22 7.07
N SER A 283 13.80 4.89 8.18
CA SER A 283 13.38 3.54 8.40
C SER A 283 12.29 3.18 7.38
N ASP A 284 12.45 2.05 6.71
CA ASP A 284 11.46 1.53 5.76
C ASP A 284 10.15 1.10 6.42
N ASN A 285 9.99 1.42 7.68
CA ASN A 285 8.88 0.98 8.49
C ASN A 285 7.75 2.01 8.52
N HIS A 286 6.73 1.79 7.70
CA HIS A 286 5.54 2.63 7.65
C HIS A 286 4.78 2.70 8.99
N GLY A 287 4.77 1.61 9.75
CA GLY A 287 4.16 1.58 11.09
C GLY A 287 4.94 2.42 12.10
N MET A 288 6.30 2.39 12.07
CA MET A 288 7.12 3.29 12.88
C MET A 288 6.88 4.75 12.54
N LEU A 289 6.77 5.07 11.25
CA LEU A 289 6.45 6.42 10.82
C LEU A 289 5.07 6.84 11.36
N GLY A 290 4.06 6.00 11.23
CA GLY A 290 2.72 6.25 11.77
C GLY A 290 2.73 6.46 13.28
N ARG A 291 3.43 5.61 14.05
CA ARG A 291 3.59 5.79 15.51
C ARG A 291 4.34 7.07 15.85
N GLY A 292 5.47 7.33 15.18
CA GLY A 292 6.24 8.55 15.38
C GLY A 292 5.42 9.81 15.09
N LEU A 293 4.63 9.80 14.04
CA LEU A 293 3.72 10.89 13.70
C LEU A 293 2.63 11.08 14.76
N ARG A 294 2.00 10.01 15.22
CA ARG A 294 1.01 10.06 16.30
C ARG A 294 1.59 10.61 17.60
N ASP A 295 2.74 10.07 18.02
CA ASP A 295 3.37 10.43 19.29
C ASP A 295 3.90 11.88 19.28
N ALA A 296 4.38 12.35 18.13
CA ALA A 296 4.94 13.70 17.99
C ALA A 296 3.89 14.79 17.76
N ALA A 297 2.76 14.46 17.13
CA ALA A 297 1.88 15.47 16.58
C ALA A 297 0.78 15.92 17.53
N ASN A 298 0.18 14.99 18.29
CA ASN A 298 -1.12 15.28 18.89
C ASN A 298 -2.04 16.04 17.92
N GLY A 299 -2.02 15.65 16.63
CA GLY A 299 -2.76 16.31 15.55
C GLY A 299 -2.08 17.53 14.91
N GLY A 300 -0.80 17.79 15.18
CA GLY A 300 -0.05 18.95 14.68
C GLY A 300 0.45 18.85 13.23
N ALA A 301 1.03 19.95 12.74
CA ALA A 301 1.68 20.02 11.44
C ALA A 301 3.08 19.40 11.48
N PHE A 302 3.55 18.95 10.31
CA PHE A 302 4.90 18.47 10.08
C PHE A 302 5.54 19.21 8.93
N PHE A 303 6.87 19.24 8.91
CA PHE A 303 7.62 19.94 7.89
C PHE A 303 8.79 19.06 7.43
N TYR A 304 8.84 18.77 6.12
CA TYR A 304 10.04 18.23 5.50
C TYR A 304 10.93 19.39 5.10
N ILE A 305 12.20 19.34 5.52
CA ILE A 305 13.18 20.40 5.32
C ILE A 305 14.36 19.86 4.56
N THR A 306 14.77 20.57 3.53
CA THR A 306 15.93 20.21 2.70
C THR A 306 16.66 21.47 2.23
N ASP A 307 17.87 21.27 1.69
CA ASP A 307 18.66 22.29 1.02
C ASP A 307 18.46 22.27 -0.50
N GLU A 308 19.17 23.12 -1.21
CA GLU A 308 19.12 23.16 -2.67
C GLU A 308 19.64 21.85 -3.31
N SER A 309 20.62 21.18 -2.68
CA SER A 309 21.14 19.92 -3.21
C SER A 309 20.11 18.80 -3.09
N GLY A 310 19.37 18.74 -2.01
CA GLY A 310 18.27 17.81 -1.80
C GLY A 310 17.12 18.09 -2.76
N ARG A 311 16.78 19.37 -2.96
CA ARG A 311 15.79 19.77 -3.95
C ARG A 311 16.14 19.28 -5.36
N ILE A 312 17.37 19.44 -5.80
CA ILE A 312 17.82 19.05 -7.13
C ILE A 312 17.98 17.52 -7.27
N THR A 313 18.37 16.84 -6.19
CA THR A 313 18.63 15.39 -6.22
C THR A 313 17.36 14.58 -6.46
N THR A 314 16.21 15.08 -6.08
CA THR A 314 14.90 14.48 -6.38
C THR A 314 14.66 14.26 -7.88
N ASN A 315 15.29 15.04 -8.75
CA ASN A 315 15.20 14.87 -10.21
C ASN A 315 15.97 13.67 -10.76
N LYS A 316 16.87 13.09 -9.99
CA LYS A 316 17.77 12.03 -10.50
C LYS A 316 17.21 10.64 -10.28
N ASN A 317 16.08 10.53 -9.65
CA ASN A 317 15.43 9.23 -9.47
C ASN A 317 14.68 8.88 -10.76
N GLU A 318 15.35 8.17 -11.67
CA GLU A 318 14.80 7.74 -12.96
C GLU A 318 13.56 6.83 -12.82
N LEU A 319 13.36 6.23 -11.64
CA LEU A 319 12.20 5.40 -11.33
C LEU A 319 10.89 6.19 -11.37
N TYR A 320 10.95 7.45 -11.02
CA TYR A 320 9.78 8.31 -10.91
C TYR A 320 10.01 9.56 -11.73
N ALA A 321 9.94 9.44 -13.03
CA ALA A 321 10.17 10.49 -14.02
C ALA A 321 9.36 11.79 -13.82
N MET A 322 9.01 12.10 -12.58
CA MET A 322 8.25 13.28 -12.18
C MET A 322 9.18 14.31 -11.57
N ASP A 323 9.08 15.52 -12.07
CA ASP A 323 9.63 16.71 -11.43
C ASP A 323 8.84 17.01 -10.13
N THR A 324 8.92 16.09 -9.14
CA THR A 324 8.07 16.14 -7.94
C THR A 324 8.16 17.48 -7.26
N TYR A 325 9.36 18.03 -7.04
CA TYR A 325 9.48 19.33 -6.39
C TYR A 325 9.02 20.48 -7.28
N LYS A 326 9.14 20.42 -8.59
CA LYS A 326 8.53 21.44 -9.46
C LYS A 326 7.02 21.44 -9.37
N CYS A 327 6.42 20.27 -9.18
CA CYS A 327 4.99 20.18 -8.91
C CYS A 327 4.64 20.80 -7.55
N LEU A 328 5.42 20.48 -6.52
CA LEU A 328 5.25 21.02 -5.16
C LEU A 328 5.42 22.54 -5.14
N GLU A 329 6.46 23.07 -5.79
CA GLU A 329 6.69 24.50 -5.93
C GLU A 329 5.54 25.23 -6.66
N ARG A 330 5.08 24.69 -7.80
CA ARG A 330 3.97 25.27 -8.58
C ARG A 330 2.66 25.32 -7.80
N ARG A 331 2.43 24.38 -6.89
CA ARG A 331 1.25 24.34 -6.03
C ARG A 331 1.41 25.18 -4.77
N GLY A 332 2.61 25.65 -4.47
CA GLY A 332 2.93 26.33 -3.23
C GLY A 332 3.08 25.40 -2.02
N ASP A 333 3.19 24.10 -2.24
CA ASP A 333 3.42 23.12 -1.17
C ASP A 333 4.88 23.12 -0.70
N MET A 334 5.82 23.51 -1.57
CA MET A 334 7.25 23.65 -1.28
C MET A 334 7.66 25.12 -1.39
N VAL A 335 8.20 25.68 -0.31
CA VAL A 335 8.52 27.09 -0.20
C VAL A 335 10.00 27.25 0.16
N HIS A 336 10.64 28.24 -0.47
CA HIS A 336 12.00 28.65 -0.15
C HIS A 336 12.03 29.77 0.90
N PHE A 337 12.90 29.62 1.88
CA PHE A 337 13.23 30.66 2.87
C PHE A 337 14.71 31.02 2.71
N ALA A 338 15.03 32.30 2.78
CA ALA A 338 16.40 32.77 2.58
C ALA A 338 17.34 32.39 3.74
N SER A 339 16.81 32.06 4.90
CA SER A 339 17.58 31.54 6.04
C SER A 339 16.71 30.62 6.92
N VAL A 340 17.39 29.90 7.82
CA VAL A 340 16.73 29.03 8.82
C VAL A 340 15.95 29.89 9.81
N GLU A 341 16.47 31.03 10.21
CA GLU A 341 15.83 31.97 11.14
C GLU A 341 14.53 32.55 10.54
N GLU A 342 14.54 32.89 9.23
CA GLU A 342 13.35 33.36 8.53
C GLU A 342 12.27 32.28 8.54
N ALA A 343 12.63 31.04 8.23
CA ALA A 343 11.71 29.92 8.23
C ALA A 343 11.16 29.62 9.63
N ALA A 344 12.03 29.61 10.65
CA ALA A 344 11.65 29.39 12.04
C ALA A 344 10.63 30.43 12.52
N ALA A 345 10.87 31.69 12.18
CA ALA A 345 9.95 32.78 12.55
C ALA A 345 8.64 32.73 11.76
N ALA A 346 8.69 32.47 10.45
CA ALA A 346 7.50 32.46 9.59
C ALA A 346 6.54 31.30 9.88
N LEU A 347 7.08 30.15 10.31
CA LEU A 347 6.32 28.91 10.53
C LEU A 347 6.12 28.58 12.02
N ASP A 348 6.58 29.44 12.92
CA ASP A 348 6.56 29.25 14.39
C ASP A 348 7.23 27.94 14.84
N LEU A 349 8.47 27.72 14.38
CA LEU A 349 9.28 26.53 14.64
C LEU A 349 10.46 26.84 15.58
N PRO A 350 10.23 27.05 16.88
CA PRO A 350 11.23 27.61 17.80
C PRO A 350 12.47 26.73 18.01
N GLN A 351 12.41 25.44 17.65
CA GLN A 351 13.54 24.51 17.78
C GLN A 351 14.28 24.26 16.45
N LEU A 352 13.84 24.85 15.34
CA LEU A 352 14.34 24.51 14.01
C LEU A 352 15.85 24.74 13.86
N GLU A 353 16.32 25.89 14.31
CA GLU A 353 17.75 26.24 14.22
C GLU A 353 18.60 25.20 14.97
N ALA A 354 18.28 24.96 16.25
CA ALA A 354 18.99 23.99 17.07
C ALA A 354 18.93 22.55 16.48
N THR A 355 17.80 22.19 15.88
CA THR A 355 17.61 20.87 15.22
C THR A 355 18.55 20.74 14.01
N ILE A 356 18.63 21.75 13.16
CA ILE A 356 19.52 21.72 11.98
C ILE A 356 20.99 21.73 12.41
N GLU A 357 21.35 22.52 13.43
CA GLU A 357 22.72 22.53 13.96
C GLU A 357 23.13 21.17 14.51
N ALA A 358 22.27 20.52 15.32
CA ALA A 358 22.52 19.18 15.85
C ALA A 358 22.66 18.13 14.74
N HIS A 359 21.74 18.13 13.77
CA HIS A 359 21.79 17.25 12.60
C HIS A 359 23.11 17.42 11.84
N ASN A 360 23.51 18.66 11.54
CA ASN A 360 24.74 18.96 10.82
C ASN A 360 26.00 18.57 11.61
N ALA A 361 25.97 18.70 12.94
CA ALA A 361 27.08 18.26 13.79
C ALA A 361 27.29 16.73 13.67
N HIS A 362 26.25 15.93 13.78
CA HIS A 362 26.33 14.47 13.56
C HIS A 362 26.79 14.13 12.14
N ALA A 363 26.26 14.82 11.12
CA ALA A 363 26.65 14.60 9.72
C ALA A 363 28.13 14.85 9.50
N LEU A 364 28.70 15.94 10.04
CA LEU A 364 30.12 16.27 9.94
C LEU A 364 31.02 15.30 10.73
N ALA A 365 30.53 14.79 11.86
CA ALA A 365 31.25 13.80 12.68
C ALA A 365 31.20 12.39 12.07
N GLY A 366 30.30 12.13 11.11
CA GLY A 366 30.05 10.80 10.58
C GLY A 366 29.38 9.86 11.60
N GLU A 367 28.66 10.42 12.56
CA GLU A 367 28.00 9.72 13.65
C GLU A 367 26.51 9.48 13.32
N GLU A 368 25.92 8.52 14.02
CA GLU A 368 24.46 8.32 14.01
C GLU A 368 23.78 9.47 14.80
N ASP A 369 22.58 9.86 14.37
CA ASP A 369 21.75 10.75 15.19
C ASP A 369 21.13 10.00 16.40
N GLU A 370 20.45 10.73 17.26
CA GLU A 370 19.78 10.19 18.45
C GLU A 370 18.67 9.17 18.11
N PHE A 371 18.23 9.10 16.86
CA PHE A 371 17.23 8.16 16.35
C PHE A 371 17.84 6.97 15.61
N GLY A 372 19.18 6.82 15.60
CA GLY A 372 19.89 5.75 14.94
C GLY A 372 19.97 5.86 13.41
N ARG A 373 19.75 7.06 12.86
CA ARG A 373 19.92 7.31 11.42
C ARG A 373 21.40 7.43 11.09
N LYS A 374 21.85 6.64 10.12
CA LYS A 374 23.25 6.59 9.65
C LYS A 374 23.41 7.36 8.34
N ASN A 375 24.67 7.69 8.04
CA ASN A 375 25.03 8.38 6.80
C ASN A 375 24.23 9.66 6.58
N LEU A 376 24.15 10.47 7.62
CA LEU A 376 23.40 11.72 7.60
C LEU A 376 23.96 12.65 6.51
N PRO A 377 23.14 13.15 5.58
CA PRO A 377 23.56 14.20 4.67
C PRO A 377 23.69 15.53 5.40
N TYR A 378 24.75 16.27 5.14
CA TYR A 378 24.89 17.64 5.61
C TYR A 378 23.88 18.53 4.90
N LEU A 379 23.12 19.32 5.64
CA LEU A 379 22.20 20.32 5.07
C LEU A 379 22.94 21.66 4.91
N ASP A 380 23.18 22.06 3.66
CA ASP A 380 23.81 23.33 3.35
C ASP A 380 22.77 24.46 3.37
N THR A 381 22.78 25.23 4.47
CA THR A 381 21.85 26.33 4.66
C THR A 381 22.33 27.68 4.13
N TYR A 382 23.49 27.73 3.46
CA TYR A 382 24.11 28.98 2.98
C TYR A 382 23.22 29.76 2.01
N ASN A 383 22.49 29.05 1.15
CA ASN A 383 21.55 29.62 0.19
C ASN A 383 20.09 29.53 0.65
N GLY A 384 19.85 29.41 1.95
CA GLY A 384 18.55 29.20 2.52
C GLY A 384 18.14 27.72 2.53
N ILE A 385 16.87 27.48 2.83
CA ILE A 385 16.29 26.14 2.92
C ILE A 385 14.95 26.04 2.19
N TRP A 386 14.62 24.83 1.80
CA TRP A 386 13.32 24.48 1.22
C TRP A 386 12.48 23.70 2.22
N ILE A 387 11.23 24.10 2.38
CA ILE A 387 10.30 23.49 3.34
C ILE A 387 9.03 23.05 2.61
N VAL A 388 8.61 21.82 2.90
CA VAL A 388 7.30 21.29 2.51
C VAL A 388 6.45 21.11 3.76
N SER A 389 5.32 21.82 3.81
CA SER A 389 4.32 21.63 4.87
C SER A 389 3.56 20.33 4.64
N CYS A 390 3.54 19.48 5.65
CA CYS A 390 3.02 18.13 5.60
C CYS A 390 1.89 17.93 6.61
N ILE A 391 0.98 17.03 6.28
CA ILE A 391 -0.05 16.51 7.17
C ILE A 391 0.05 14.98 7.22
N PRO A 392 -0.20 14.37 8.38
CA PRO A 392 -0.30 12.92 8.45
C PRO A 392 -1.55 12.46 7.70
N THR A 393 -1.38 11.39 6.94
CA THR A 393 -2.47 10.70 6.25
C THR A 393 -2.28 9.21 6.37
N PHE A 394 -3.36 8.45 6.30
CA PHE A 394 -3.28 7.00 6.22
C PHE A 394 -3.87 6.51 4.89
N TYR A 395 -3.36 5.40 4.40
CA TYR A 395 -3.70 4.90 3.07
C TYR A 395 -4.31 3.49 3.09
N LEU A 396 -4.15 2.75 4.17
CA LEU A 396 -4.75 1.43 4.35
C LEU A 396 -5.04 1.13 5.82
N THR A 397 -5.94 0.19 6.05
CA THR A 397 -6.26 -0.39 7.36
C THR A 397 -5.77 -1.83 7.42
N THR A 398 -5.34 -2.29 8.59
CA THR A 398 -4.80 -3.64 8.77
C THR A 398 -5.87 -4.66 9.14
N GLY A 399 -7.00 -4.22 9.67
CA GLY A 399 -8.09 -5.11 10.06
C GLY A 399 -8.96 -5.56 8.91
N GLY A 400 -9.45 -6.80 8.97
CA GLY A 400 -10.32 -7.37 7.95
C GLY A 400 -10.70 -8.82 8.22
N LEU A 401 -11.24 -9.49 7.23
CA LEU A 401 -11.66 -10.89 7.32
C LEU A 401 -10.46 -11.82 7.51
N ALA A 402 -10.62 -12.80 8.39
CA ALA A 402 -9.67 -13.90 8.50
C ALA A 402 -9.78 -14.79 7.27
N ILE A 403 -8.62 -15.11 6.67
CA ILE A 403 -8.53 -16.01 5.51
C ILE A 403 -7.48 -17.10 5.76
N ASP A 404 -7.54 -18.18 4.98
CA ASP A 404 -6.40 -19.10 4.86
C ASP A 404 -5.44 -18.67 3.74
N THR A 405 -4.34 -19.39 3.56
CA THR A 405 -3.34 -19.12 2.52
C THR A 405 -3.87 -19.30 1.08
N ALA A 406 -5.05 -19.86 0.93
CA ALA A 406 -5.73 -20.08 -0.35
C ALA A 406 -6.81 -19.03 -0.64
N GLY A 407 -7.12 -18.17 0.34
CA GLY A 407 -8.10 -17.08 0.20
C GLY A 407 -9.53 -17.46 0.58
N HIS A 408 -9.75 -18.62 1.23
CA HIS A 408 -11.06 -18.90 1.83
C HIS A 408 -11.28 -18.01 3.05
N VAL A 409 -12.46 -17.42 3.19
CA VAL A 409 -12.84 -16.73 4.44
C VAL A 409 -13.07 -17.75 5.52
N LEU A 410 -12.48 -17.52 6.70
CA LEU A 410 -12.55 -18.44 7.84
C LEU A 410 -13.56 -17.98 8.89
N THR A 411 -14.22 -18.95 9.53
CA THR A 411 -15.04 -18.75 10.72
C THR A 411 -14.16 -18.63 11.96
N GLU A 412 -14.75 -18.27 13.12
CA GLU A 412 -14.05 -18.19 14.41
C GLU A 412 -13.35 -19.51 14.82
N ASP A 413 -13.86 -20.64 14.38
CA ASP A 413 -13.27 -21.97 14.63
C ASP A 413 -12.31 -22.42 13.52
N GLY A 414 -11.90 -21.49 12.64
CA GLY A 414 -10.90 -21.68 11.61
C GLY A 414 -11.32 -22.52 10.41
N LYS A 415 -12.62 -22.71 10.20
CA LYS A 415 -13.16 -23.44 9.05
C LYS A 415 -13.55 -22.51 7.92
N PRO A 416 -13.40 -22.91 6.65
CA PRO A 416 -13.87 -22.13 5.53
C PRO A 416 -15.38 -21.88 5.56
N VAL A 417 -15.78 -20.62 5.33
CA VAL A 417 -17.17 -20.27 4.99
C VAL A 417 -17.41 -20.72 3.55
N ALA A 418 -18.25 -21.74 3.38
CA ALA A 418 -18.44 -22.38 2.07
C ALA A 418 -18.93 -21.37 1.02
N GLY A 419 -18.25 -21.33 -0.12
CA GLY A 419 -18.57 -20.46 -1.25
C GLY A 419 -18.16 -19.00 -1.09
N LEU A 420 -17.41 -18.65 -0.01
CA LEU A 420 -16.94 -17.29 0.24
C LEU A 420 -15.41 -17.21 0.28
N TYR A 421 -14.88 -16.29 -0.51
CA TYR A 421 -13.44 -16.06 -0.69
C TYR A 421 -13.14 -14.58 -0.53
N ALA A 422 -11.92 -14.24 -0.15
CA ALA A 422 -11.49 -12.85 -0.03
C ALA A 422 -10.02 -12.65 -0.39
N ALA A 423 -9.69 -11.47 -0.92
CA ALA A 423 -8.32 -11.06 -1.22
C ALA A 423 -8.14 -9.54 -1.23
N GLY A 424 -6.95 -9.07 -0.87
CA GLY A 424 -6.60 -7.66 -0.72
C GLY A 424 -7.00 -7.11 0.64
N ASP A 425 -7.08 -5.78 0.77
CA ASP A 425 -7.25 -5.08 2.04
C ASP A 425 -8.60 -5.33 2.76
N VAL A 426 -9.50 -6.11 2.19
CA VAL A 426 -10.70 -6.64 2.87
C VAL A 426 -10.35 -7.73 3.89
N CYS A 427 -9.17 -8.31 3.76
CA CYS A 427 -8.63 -9.33 4.66
C CYS A 427 -7.85 -8.69 5.80
N GLY A 428 -7.82 -9.33 6.95
CA GLY A 428 -6.92 -8.98 8.04
C GLY A 428 -5.47 -9.19 7.61
N SER A 429 -4.61 -8.27 8.03
CA SER A 429 -3.20 -8.35 7.69
C SER A 429 -2.38 -9.00 8.78
N ILE A 430 -1.19 -9.38 8.40
CA ILE A 430 -0.17 -9.90 9.29
C ILE A 430 0.71 -8.73 9.74
N GLU A 431 0.97 -8.60 11.03
CA GLU A 431 1.87 -7.59 11.57
C GLU A 431 3.33 -8.00 11.51
N GLU A 432 4.19 -7.08 11.11
CA GLU A 432 5.63 -7.13 11.34
C GLU A 432 6.02 -6.63 12.74
N LYS A 433 7.28 -6.88 13.10
CA LYS A 433 7.90 -6.54 14.40
C LYS A 433 7.70 -5.08 14.83
N ASP A 434 7.52 -4.18 13.91
CA ASP A 434 7.40 -2.76 14.16
C ASP A 434 6.00 -2.21 13.84
N GLY A 435 4.99 -3.10 13.77
CA GLY A 435 3.61 -2.74 13.47
C GLY A 435 3.35 -2.45 11.98
N ARG A 436 4.25 -2.89 11.08
CA ARG A 436 3.97 -2.84 9.65
C ARG A 436 2.86 -3.82 9.30
N PRO A 437 1.86 -3.37 8.56
CA PRO A 437 0.97 -4.30 7.91
C PRO A 437 1.75 -5.06 6.82
N TYR A 438 1.80 -6.37 6.93
CA TYR A 438 2.40 -7.22 5.92
C TYR A 438 1.38 -8.19 5.31
N ALA A 439 1.62 -8.63 4.08
CA ALA A 439 0.63 -9.32 3.24
C ALA A 439 -0.59 -8.45 2.89
N MET A 440 -0.45 -7.14 2.94
CA MET A 440 -1.44 -6.16 2.51
C MET A 440 -0.86 -5.16 1.52
N GLY A 441 -1.74 -4.32 1.00
CA GLY A 441 -1.41 -3.36 -0.02
C GLY A 441 -1.35 -3.99 -1.41
N PHE A 442 -0.66 -3.32 -2.31
CA PHE A 442 -0.73 -3.61 -3.74
C PHE A 442 -0.18 -5.00 -4.11
N ASP A 443 1.01 -5.35 -3.62
CA ASP A 443 1.67 -6.62 -3.96
C ASP A 443 0.88 -7.83 -3.45
N ALA A 444 0.46 -7.78 -2.18
CA ALA A 444 -0.38 -8.81 -1.60
C ALA A 444 -1.75 -8.90 -2.31
N ALA A 445 -2.37 -7.76 -2.64
CA ALA A 445 -3.63 -7.76 -3.36
C ALA A 445 -3.52 -8.42 -4.74
N MET A 446 -2.41 -8.24 -5.45
CA MET A 446 -2.14 -8.92 -6.71
C MET A 446 -1.95 -10.42 -6.52
N ASN A 447 -1.07 -10.80 -5.59
CA ASN A 447 -0.72 -12.20 -5.33
C ASN A 447 -1.91 -12.99 -4.80
N TYR A 448 -2.60 -12.47 -3.79
CA TYR A 448 -3.79 -13.14 -3.24
C TYR A 448 -4.99 -13.10 -4.16
N GLY A 449 -5.13 -12.07 -5.00
CA GLY A 449 -6.13 -12.07 -6.07
C GLY A 449 -5.95 -13.24 -7.05
N TYR A 450 -4.69 -13.54 -7.41
CA TYR A 450 -4.34 -14.67 -8.26
C TYR A 450 -4.54 -16.01 -7.53
N LEU A 451 -4.00 -16.17 -6.31
CA LEU A 451 -4.12 -17.38 -5.50
C LEU A 451 -5.59 -17.74 -5.22
N MET A 452 -6.39 -16.77 -4.81
CA MET A 452 -7.83 -16.95 -4.61
C MET A 452 -8.52 -17.43 -5.90
N ALA A 453 -8.15 -16.88 -7.05
CA ALA A 453 -8.72 -17.33 -8.33
C ALA A 453 -8.35 -18.79 -8.64
N GLU A 454 -7.08 -19.19 -8.42
CA GLU A 454 -6.65 -20.59 -8.58
C GLU A 454 -7.44 -21.53 -7.65
N THR A 455 -7.67 -21.11 -6.41
CA THR A 455 -8.48 -21.86 -5.45
C THR A 455 -9.92 -22.02 -5.93
N VAL A 456 -10.56 -20.94 -6.36
CA VAL A 456 -11.94 -20.98 -6.89
C VAL A 456 -12.01 -21.87 -8.16
N ILE A 457 -10.97 -21.87 -9.00
CA ILE A 457 -10.91 -22.76 -10.17
C ILE A 457 -10.89 -24.24 -9.75
N ALA A 458 -10.12 -24.55 -8.71
CA ALA A 458 -9.99 -25.91 -8.21
C ALA A 458 -11.26 -26.41 -7.50
N ASP A 459 -11.96 -25.52 -6.80
CA ASP A 459 -13.17 -25.84 -6.03
C ASP A 459 -14.44 -25.98 -6.89
N LEU A 460 -14.45 -25.46 -8.12
CA LEU A 460 -15.58 -25.42 -9.05
C LEU A 460 -15.40 -26.29 -10.30
#